data_96b16ce8ad56362f08b2242bd4369765
#
_entry.id   96b16ce8ad56362f08b2242bd4369765
#
_cell.length_a   1.000
_cell.length_b   1.000
_cell.length_c   1.000
_cell.angle_alpha   90.00
_cell.angle_beta   90.00
_cell.angle_gamma   90.00
#
_symmetry.space_group_name_H-M   'P 1'
#
loop_
_entity.id
_entity.type
_entity.pdbx_description
1 polymer ?
#
loop_
_entity_poly.entity_id
_entity_poly.type
_entity_poly.pdbx_seq_one_letter_code
_entity_poly.pdbx_strand_id
1 'polypeptide(L)'
;MDAIVAVRVPRAAATLLAAALLAFAAPARAEAPPKALQLKVAGHALRAEVAATVEQRMKGLMFREKLGANDGMLFVFDEPGYHAMWMKNTPLPLSVAFVDGEGRILNILDMEPHTLDQHMAAGPARYAIETNKGWFAQRRIKPGDKVAGLPKAK
;
A
#
# COMPACT_ATOMS: atom_id res chain seq x y z
N MET A 1 -30.93 31.50 -80.68
CA MET A 1 -31.92 31.64 -79.61
C MET A 1 -31.85 30.37 -78.78
N ASP A 2 -31.09 30.41 -77.76
CA ASP A 2 -30.58 29.22 -77.10
C ASP A 2 -31.39 28.91 -75.85
N ALA A 3 -31.94 27.69 -75.81
CA ALA A 3 -32.69 27.18 -74.68
C ALA A 3 -31.73 26.56 -73.67
N ILE A 4 -31.62 27.19 -72.52
CA ILE A 4 -30.80 26.67 -71.37
C ILE A 4 -31.63 25.60 -70.68
N VAL A 5 -31.13 24.33 -70.76
CA VAL A 5 -31.68 23.19 -70.03
C VAL A 5 -31.11 23.22 -68.65
N ALA A 6 -31.93 23.48 -67.64
CA ALA A 6 -31.55 23.39 -66.25
C ALA A 6 -31.56 21.93 -65.78
N VAL A 7 -30.39 21.38 -65.50
CA VAL A 7 -30.25 20.07 -64.90
C VAL A 7 -30.49 20.17 -63.36
N ARG A 8 -31.54 19.53 -62.89
CA ARG A 8 -31.88 19.40 -61.47
C ARG A 8 -31.06 18.25 -60.84
N VAL A 9 -30.16 18.59 -60.00
CA VAL A 9 -29.42 17.59 -59.18
C VAL A 9 -30.24 17.22 -57.94
N PRO A 10 -30.52 15.95 -57.69
CA PRO A 10 -31.22 15.55 -56.47
C PRO A 10 -30.27 15.65 -55.22
N ARG A 11 -30.73 16.35 -54.23
CA ARG A 11 -30.11 16.42 -52.94
C ARG A 11 -30.25 15.04 -52.23
N ALA A 12 -29.17 14.25 -52.18
CA ALA A 12 -29.08 13.09 -51.34
C ALA A 12 -29.02 13.54 -49.88
N ALA A 13 -29.99 13.13 -49.09
CA ALA A 13 -30.02 13.31 -47.65
C ALA A 13 -28.97 12.36 -47.03
N ALA A 14 -27.88 12.90 -46.54
CA ALA A 14 -26.90 12.15 -45.76
C ALA A 14 -27.44 12.00 -44.34
N THR A 15 -27.98 10.83 -44.04
CA THR A 15 -28.31 10.42 -42.66
C THR A 15 -27.04 10.08 -41.92
N LEU A 16 -26.56 10.97 -41.04
CA LEU A 16 -25.47 10.72 -40.11
C LEU A 16 -25.99 9.81 -39.00
N LEU A 17 -25.61 8.55 -39.05
CA LEU A 17 -25.77 7.59 -37.93
C LEU A 17 -24.72 7.91 -36.88
N ALA A 18 -25.10 8.65 -35.85
CA ALA A 18 -24.27 8.85 -34.68
C ALA A 18 -24.28 7.56 -33.85
N ALA A 19 -23.25 6.72 -33.99
CA ALA A 19 -23.02 5.57 -33.11
C ALA A 19 -22.52 6.10 -31.77
N ALA A 20 -23.39 6.15 -30.77
CA ALA A 20 -23.02 6.43 -29.39
C ALA A 20 -22.24 5.23 -28.83
N LEU A 21 -20.92 5.35 -28.74
CA LEU A 21 -20.06 4.46 -27.99
C LEU A 21 -20.34 4.68 -26.49
N LEU A 22 -21.23 3.90 -25.91
CA LEU A 22 -21.36 3.75 -24.47
C LEU A 22 -20.11 3.00 -23.97
N ALA A 23 -19.10 3.75 -23.54
CA ALA A 23 -17.98 3.19 -22.80
C ALA A 23 -18.52 2.67 -21.46
N PHE A 24 -18.70 1.37 -21.34
CA PHE A 24 -18.92 0.69 -20.08
C PHE A 24 -17.64 0.86 -19.25
N ALA A 25 -17.59 1.88 -18.39
CA ALA A 25 -16.63 1.95 -17.32
C ALA A 25 -16.95 0.79 -16.36
N ALA A 26 -16.15 -0.29 -16.42
CA ALA A 26 -16.24 -1.34 -15.42
C ALA A 26 -16.06 -0.69 -14.03
N PRO A 27 -16.94 -0.98 -13.06
CA PRO A 27 -16.77 -0.44 -11.71
C PRO A 27 -15.42 -0.90 -11.19
N ALA A 28 -14.56 0.05 -10.80
CA ALA A 28 -13.32 -0.24 -10.09
C ALA A 28 -13.70 -1.07 -8.88
N ARG A 29 -13.27 -2.33 -8.86
CA ARG A 29 -13.53 -3.24 -7.75
C ARG A 29 -12.85 -2.64 -6.54
N ALA A 30 -13.63 -2.13 -5.61
CA ALA A 30 -13.12 -1.65 -4.33
C ALA A 30 -12.35 -2.80 -3.68
N GLU A 31 -11.05 -2.59 -3.48
CA GLU A 31 -10.20 -3.57 -2.80
C GLU A 31 -10.77 -3.80 -1.41
N ALA A 32 -11.00 -5.07 -1.05
CA ALA A 32 -11.49 -5.41 0.29
C ALA A 32 -10.51 -4.83 1.33
N PRO A 33 -11.01 -4.29 2.45
CA PRO A 33 -10.15 -3.74 3.48
C PRO A 33 -9.11 -4.78 3.91
N PRO A 34 -7.85 -4.40 4.13
CA PRO A 34 -6.80 -5.33 4.49
C PRO A 34 -7.16 -6.05 5.79
N LYS A 35 -6.90 -7.35 5.85
CA LYS A 35 -7.09 -8.15 7.05
C LYS A 35 -6.21 -7.58 8.16
N ALA A 36 -6.79 -7.34 9.34
CA ALA A 36 -6.03 -6.90 10.51
C ALA A 36 -5.81 -8.07 11.48
N LEU A 37 -4.62 -8.09 12.10
CA LEU A 37 -4.24 -9.04 13.15
C LEU A 37 -4.00 -8.30 14.46
N GLN A 38 -4.21 -8.99 15.57
CA GLN A 38 -3.79 -8.54 16.89
C GLN A 38 -2.41 -9.12 17.19
N LEU A 39 -1.40 -8.26 17.18
CA LEU A 39 -0.04 -8.61 17.55
C LEU A 39 0.22 -8.26 19.03
N LYS A 40 1.20 -8.92 19.63
CA LYS A 40 1.80 -8.51 20.90
C LYS A 40 3.28 -8.28 20.67
N VAL A 41 3.69 -7.03 20.71
CA VAL A 41 5.09 -6.63 20.52
C VAL A 41 5.69 -6.38 21.92
N ALA A 42 6.59 -7.25 22.37
CA ALA A 42 7.10 -7.24 23.74
C ALA A 42 5.98 -7.15 24.81
N GLY A 43 4.84 -7.84 24.55
CA GLY A 43 3.67 -7.82 25.42
C GLY A 43 2.67 -6.69 25.17
N HIS A 44 3.01 -5.67 24.41
CA HIS A 44 2.13 -4.55 24.06
C HIS A 44 1.23 -4.88 22.87
N ALA A 45 -0.07 -4.64 23.02
CA ALA A 45 -1.04 -4.90 21.96
C ALA A 45 -0.91 -3.90 20.80
N LEU A 46 -0.93 -4.43 19.58
CA LEU A 46 -0.90 -3.66 18.33
C LEU A 46 -1.89 -4.28 17.35
N ARG A 47 -2.83 -3.50 16.82
CA ARG A 47 -3.69 -3.91 15.73
C ARG A 47 -2.99 -3.58 14.40
N ALA A 48 -2.55 -4.60 13.69
CA ALA A 48 -1.78 -4.42 12.45
C ALA A 48 -2.58 -4.88 11.23
N GLU A 49 -2.77 -4.01 10.25
CA GLU A 49 -3.24 -4.38 8.92
C GLU A 49 -2.15 -5.20 8.22
N VAL A 50 -2.54 -6.23 7.47
CA VAL A 50 -1.58 -7.14 6.83
C VAL A 50 -1.36 -6.76 5.38
N ALA A 51 -0.12 -6.49 5.01
CA ALA A 51 0.35 -6.32 3.64
C ALA A 51 1.19 -7.55 3.24
N ALA A 52 0.57 -8.50 2.55
CA ALA A 52 1.19 -9.78 2.18
C ALA A 52 1.37 -9.96 0.67
N THR A 53 0.60 -9.25 -0.18
CA THR A 53 0.83 -9.26 -1.63
C THR A 53 1.84 -8.18 -2.02
N VAL A 54 2.41 -8.31 -3.22
CA VAL A 54 3.33 -7.30 -3.77
C VAL A 54 2.67 -5.93 -3.81
N GLU A 55 1.42 -5.86 -4.30
CA GLU A 55 0.65 -4.61 -4.42
C GLU A 55 0.40 -3.98 -3.04
N GLN A 56 0.00 -4.80 -2.05
CA GLN A 56 -0.22 -4.33 -0.68
C GLN A 56 1.06 -3.80 -0.05
N ARG A 57 2.19 -4.49 -0.22
CA ARG A 57 3.50 -4.04 0.28
C ARG A 57 3.96 -2.77 -0.42
N MET A 58 3.76 -2.66 -1.75
CA MET A 58 4.11 -1.46 -2.52
C MET A 58 3.28 -0.24 -2.10
N LYS A 59 2.01 -0.42 -1.79
CA LYS A 59 1.12 0.64 -1.31
C LYS A 59 1.43 1.01 0.14
N GLY A 60 1.59 0.03 1.03
CA GLY A 60 1.83 0.25 2.44
C GLY A 60 0.87 1.27 3.05
N LEU A 61 1.40 2.23 3.81
CA LEU A 61 0.66 3.35 4.42
C LEU A 61 0.64 4.62 3.56
N MET A 62 0.96 4.53 2.26
CA MET A 62 0.90 5.68 1.35
C MET A 62 -0.48 6.35 1.40
N PHE A 63 -0.48 7.69 1.34
CA PHE A 63 -1.67 8.55 1.34
C PHE A 63 -2.56 8.45 2.60
N ARG A 64 -2.09 7.80 3.66
CA ARG A 64 -2.76 7.79 4.95
C ARG A 64 -2.46 9.07 5.71
N GLU A 65 -3.49 9.73 6.18
CA GLU A 65 -3.38 10.97 6.98
C GLU A 65 -3.45 10.69 8.49
N LYS A 66 -3.95 9.51 8.88
CA LYS A 66 -4.15 9.12 10.28
C LYS A 66 -3.85 7.64 10.49
N LEU A 67 -3.28 7.34 11.63
CA LEU A 67 -3.07 6.00 12.16
C LEU A 67 -3.41 6.03 13.65
N GLY A 68 -4.25 5.08 14.10
CA GLY A 68 -4.63 4.99 15.51
C GLY A 68 -3.40 4.78 16.43
N ALA A 69 -3.52 5.16 17.69
CA ALA A 69 -2.40 5.14 18.64
C ALA A 69 -1.75 3.75 18.80
N ASN A 70 -2.55 2.68 18.65
CA ASN A 70 -2.09 1.29 18.69
C ASN A 70 -2.42 0.53 17.40
N ASP A 71 -2.48 1.25 16.29
CA ASP A 71 -2.62 0.67 14.95
C ASP A 71 -1.27 0.70 14.23
N GLY A 72 -1.11 -0.21 13.28
CA GLY A 72 0.06 -0.31 12.45
C GLY A 72 -0.19 -1.14 11.20
N MET A 73 0.89 -1.40 10.47
CA MET A 73 0.87 -2.31 9.33
C MET A 73 1.96 -3.37 9.46
N LEU A 74 1.58 -4.62 9.23
CA LEU A 74 2.47 -5.76 9.18
C LEU A 74 2.76 -6.12 7.72
N PHE A 75 3.98 -5.94 7.29
CA PHE A 75 4.48 -6.41 6.00
C PHE A 75 4.98 -7.85 6.17
N VAL A 76 4.49 -8.74 5.32
CA VAL A 76 4.91 -10.14 5.28
C VAL A 76 5.69 -10.34 3.98
N PHE A 77 6.97 -10.63 4.09
CA PHE A 77 7.82 -10.90 2.93
C PHE A 77 7.76 -12.37 2.54
N ASP A 78 7.89 -12.64 1.24
CA ASP A 78 7.80 -14.01 0.71
C ASP A 78 9.00 -14.85 1.15
N GLU A 79 10.19 -14.20 1.26
CA GLU A 79 11.43 -14.81 1.72
C GLU A 79 12.12 -13.91 2.75
N PRO A 80 12.86 -14.48 3.72
CA PRO A 80 13.72 -13.70 4.60
C PRO A 80 14.80 -12.97 3.80
N GLY A 81 15.04 -11.69 4.12
CA GLY A 81 16.04 -10.91 3.40
C GLY A 81 16.34 -9.56 4.05
N TYR A 82 17.34 -8.87 3.51
CA TYR A 82 17.69 -7.50 3.89
C TYR A 82 16.75 -6.51 3.20
N HIS A 83 15.47 -6.58 3.58
CA HIS A 83 14.44 -5.72 3.03
C HIS A 83 14.63 -4.27 3.45
N ALA A 84 14.15 -3.35 2.62
CA ALA A 84 14.19 -1.91 2.86
C ALA A 84 12.78 -1.32 2.83
N MET A 85 12.54 -0.31 3.67
CA MET A 85 11.33 0.50 3.68
C MET A 85 11.66 1.94 3.32
N TRP A 86 10.71 2.65 2.74
CA TRP A 86 10.80 4.05 2.37
C TRP A 86 9.52 4.79 2.67
N MET A 87 9.53 6.13 2.65
CA MET A 87 8.39 6.96 3.00
C MET A 87 7.77 7.67 1.79
N LYS A 88 7.92 7.10 0.58
CA LYS A 88 7.31 7.64 -0.63
C LYS A 88 5.80 7.80 -0.44
N ASN A 89 5.27 8.98 -0.75
CA ASN A 89 3.83 9.31 -0.64
C ASN A 89 3.21 9.01 0.74
N THR A 90 4.02 8.99 1.80
CA THR A 90 3.58 8.68 3.17
C THR A 90 3.71 9.93 4.03
N PRO A 91 2.58 10.62 4.31
CA PRO A 91 2.60 11.88 5.08
C PRO A 91 2.75 11.69 6.58
N LEU A 92 2.56 10.47 7.09
CA LEU A 92 2.68 10.16 8.51
C LEU A 92 4.15 9.92 8.89
N PRO A 93 4.64 10.53 9.99
CA PRO A 93 5.91 10.11 10.58
C PRO A 93 5.74 8.72 11.21
N LEU A 94 6.61 7.77 10.85
CA LEU A 94 6.51 6.37 11.22
C LEU A 94 7.80 5.88 11.91
N SER A 95 7.66 4.78 12.66
CA SER A 95 8.78 3.90 13.04
C SER A 95 8.55 2.52 12.43
N VAL A 96 9.62 1.88 11.95
CA VAL A 96 9.61 0.51 11.45
C VAL A 96 10.45 -0.40 12.34
N ALA A 97 9.91 -1.58 12.70
CA ALA A 97 10.65 -2.68 13.29
C ALA A 97 10.76 -3.82 12.28
N PHE A 98 11.98 -4.23 11.95
CA PHE A 98 12.23 -5.44 11.17
C PHE A 98 12.29 -6.64 12.09
N VAL A 99 11.67 -7.75 11.68
CA VAL A 99 11.46 -8.94 12.50
C VAL A 99 11.87 -10.18 11.72
N ASP A 100 12.63 -11.07 12.35
CA ASP A 100 13.04 -12.34 11.75
C ASP A 100 11.90 -13.38 11.69
N GLY A 101 12.20 -14.56 11.12
CA GLY A 101 11.25 -15.67 11.00
C GLY A 101 10.81 -16.25 12.35
N GLU A 102 11.58 -16.09 13.41
CA GLU A 102 11.28 -16.53 14.77
C GLU A 102 10.52 -15.47 15.59
N GLY A 103 10.18 -14.34 14.98
CA GLY A 103 9.46 -13.23 15.62
C GLY A 103 10.35 -12.36 16.52
N ARG A 104 11.68 -12.34 16.32
CA ARG A 104 12.60 -11.50 17.05
C ARG A 104 12.85 -10.20 16.31
N ILE A 105 12.77 -9.06 16.98
CA ILE A 105 13.10 -7.75 16.39
C ILE A 105 14.59 -7.68 16.09
N LEU A 106 14.93 -7.38 14.84
CA LEU A 106 16.31 -7.20 14.36
C LEU A 106 16.81 -5.78 14.63
N ASN A 107 16.04 -4.79 14.21
CA ASN A 107 16.31 -3.37 14.39
C ASN A 107 15.01 -2.56 14.33
N ILE A 108 15.07 -1.33 14.83
CA ILE A 108 13.98 -0.35 14.80
C ILE A 108 14.55 0.96 14.27
N LEU A 109 13.86 1.58 13.32
CA LEU A 109 14.27 2.83 12.69
C LEU A 109 13.09 3.81 12.64
N ASP A 110 13.36 5.08 12.87
CA ASP A 110 12.41 6.16 12.65
C ASP A 110 12.52 6.65 11.20
N MET A 111 11.38 7.00 10.62
CA MET A 111 11.27 7.37 9.21
C MET A 111 10.54 8.69 9.08
N GLU A 112 11.11 9.62 8.32
CA GLU A 112 10.53 10.93 8.08
C GLU A 112 9.58 10.95 6.88
N PRO A 113 8.45 11.67 6.97
CA PRO A 113 7.47 11.75 5.88
C PRO A 113 8.09 12.13 4.54
N HIS A 114 7.56 11.53 3.47
CA HIS A 114 7.89 11.82 2.07
C HIS A 114 9.35 11.62 1.65
N THR A 115 10.22 11.07 2.51
CA THR A 115 11.61 10.78 2.14
C THR A 115 11.70 9.50 1.30
N LEU A 116 12.73 9.43 0.45
CA LEU A 116 13.03 8.28 -0.39
C LEU A 116 14.22 7.47 0.13
N ASP A 117 14.74 7.83 1.30
CA ASP A 117 15.81 7.13 1.97
C ASP A 117 15.40 5.68 2.27
N GLN A 118 16.32 4.77 2.05
CA GLN A 118 16.10 3.35 2.32
C GLN A 118 16.45 3.03 3.76
N HIS A 119 15.46 2.55 4.51
CA HIS A 119 15.62 2.08 5.88
C HIS A 119 15.73 0.55 5.85
N MET A 120 16.97 0.05 6.04
CA MET A 120 17.31 -1.36 5.83
C MET A 120 17.14 -2.21 7.08
N ALA A 121 16.71 -3.46 6.90
CA ALA A 121 16.80 -4.48 7.92
C ALA A 121 18.25 -4.79 8.28
N ALA A 122 18.55 -4.96 9.59
CA ALA A 122 19.89 -5.30 10.06
C ALA A 122 20.24 -6.80 9.91
N GLY A 123 19.30 -7.60 9.43
CA GLY A 123 19.45 -9.03 9.20
C GLY A 123 18.34 -9.58 8.30
N PRO A 124 18.27 -10.91 8.11
CA PRO A 124 17.23 -11.53 7.28
C PRO A 124 15.85 -11.36 7.94
N ALA A 125 15.13 -10.32 7.54
CA ALA A 125 13.78 -10.03 8.02
C ALA A 125 12.73 -10.83 7.24
N ARG A 126 11.79 -11.45 7.96
CA ARG A 126 10.59 -12.08 7.40
C ARG A 126 9.40 -11.13 7.44
N TYR A 127 9.44 -10.16 8.37
CA TYR A 127 8.37 -9.20 8.59
C TYR A 127 8.95 -7.80 8.82
N ALA A 128 8.12 -6.78 8.54
CA ALA A 128 8.33 -5.43 9.04
C ALA A 128 7.03 -4.94 9.67
N ILE A 129 7.14 -4.15 10.74
CA ILE A 129 5.98 -3.57 11.43
C ILE A 129 6.16 -2.05 11.44
N GLU A 130 5.25 -1.34 10.76
CA GLU A 130 5.17 0.12 10.80
C GLU A 130 4.13 0.58 11.81
N THR A 131 4.48 1.59 12.60
CA THR A 131 3.64 2.24 13.60
C THR A 131 3.82 3.75 13.55
N ASN A 132 3.00 4.50 14.31
CA ASN A 132 3.32 5.91 14.57
C ASN A 132 4.74 6.05 15.09
N LYS A 133 5.44 7.10 14.65
CA LYS A 133 6.81 7.39 15.08
C LYS A 133 6.92 7.43 16.61
N GLY A 134 7.91 6.74 17.13
CA GLY A 134 8.18 6.64 18.57
C GLY A 134 7.34 5.61 19.33
N TRP A 135 6.43 4.88 18.70
CA TRP A 135 5.57 3.91 19.37
C TRP A 135 6.38 2.83 20.13
N PHE A 136 7.46 2.34 19.50
CA PHE A 136 8.36 1.34 20.12
C PHE A 136 9.16 1.94 21.29
N ALA A 137 9.75 3.13 21.08
CA ALA A 137 10.57 3.81 22.08
C ALA A 137 9.77 4.15 23.36
N GLN A 138 8.55 4.64 23.20
CA GLN A 138 7.65 4.95 24.34
C GLN A 138 7.34 3.71 25.20
N ARG A 139 7.44 2.51 24.62
CA ARG A 139 7.19 1.23 25.27
C ARG A 139 8.47 0.49 25.67
N ARG A 140 9.63 1.14 25.48
CA ARG A 140 10.97 0.56 25.75
C ARG A 140 11.24 -0.73 24.97
N ILE A 141 10.58 -0.87 23.82
CA ILE A 141 10.79 -2.01 22.91
C ILE A 141 12.09 -1.80 22.16
N LYS A 142 12.89 -2.86 22.06
CA LYS A 142 14.26 -2.82 21.52
C LYS A 142 14.56 -4.05 20.66
N PRO A 143 15.63 -4.01 19.86
CA PRO A 143 16.14 -5.19 19.17
C PRO A 143 16.34 -6.37 20.14
N GLY A 144 15.95 -7.57 19.71
CA GLY A 144 15.93 -8.80 20.50
C GLY A 144 14.59 -9.11 21.17
N ASP A 145 13.70 -8.13 21.32
CA ASP A 145 12.37 -8.37 21.87
C ASP A 145 11.51 -9.21 20.90
N LYS A 146 10.49 -9.86 21.44
CA LYS A 146 9.63 -10.80 20.70
C LYS A 146 8.32 -10.17 20.27
N VAL A 147 7.89 -10.58 19.09
CA VAL A 147 6.57 -10.32 18.52
C VAL A 147 5.78 -11.63 18.47
N ALA A 148 4.60 -11.64 19.07
CA ALA A 148 3.67 -12.77 19.01
C ALA A 148 2.46 -12.43 18.15
N GLY A 149 1.79 -13.47 17.61
CA GLY A 149 0.62 -13.31 16.75
C GLY A 149 0.96 -13.14 15.26
N LEU A 150 2.23 -13.26 14.87
CA LEU A 150 2.65 -13.24 13.48
C LEU A 150 2.05 -14.42 12.70
N PRO A 151 1.64 -14.23 11.44
CA PRO A 151 1.20 -15.32 10.59
C PRO A 151 2.38 -16.27 10.33
N LYS A 152 2.08 -17.57 10.23
CA LYS A 152 3.11 -18.53 9.79
C LYS A 152 3.52 -18.16 8.38
N ALA A 153 4.82 -18.12 8.14
CA ALA A 153 5.38 -18.04 6.81
C ALA A 153 4.96 -19.28 6.00
N LYS A 154 4.52 -19.06 4.78
CA LYS A 154 4.25 -20.15 3.84
C LYS A 154 5.56 -20.72 3.33
#